data_39ad89d7d78b9a9450658e473a3b7e51
#
_entry.id   39ad89d7d78b9a9450658e473a3b7e51
#
_cell.length_a   1.000
_cell.length_b   1.000
_cell.length_c   1.000
_cell.angle_alpha   90.00
_cell.angle_beta   90.00
_cell.angle_gamma   90.00
#
_symmetry.space_group_name_H-M   'P 1'
#
loop_
_entity.id
_entity.type
_entity.pdbx_description
1 polymer ?
#
loop_
_entity_poly.entity_id
_entity_poly.type
_entity_poly.pdbx_seq_one_letter_code
_entity_poly.pdbx_strand_id
1 'polypeptide(L)'
;MNSIKNVAVIGTGVIGIGWIIRCLAHGKKVKAYDLKTKSRSKVLKEIKRSSQYVKKMFRIKKINLKNLSFHKTLKDVLSNSEFIIECAP
;
A
#
# COMPACT_ATOMS: atom_id res chain seq x y z
N MET A 1 15.22 3.73 3.75
CA MET A 1 14.12 3.38 2.85
C MET A 1 14.34 3.66 1.36
N ASN A 2 15.32 4.47 1.01
CA ASN A 2 15.53 4.82 -0.40
C ASN A 2 15.90 3.62 -1.29
N SER A 3 16.60 2.63 -0.74
CA SER A 3 16.97 1.43 -1.49
C SER A 3 15.88 0.35 -1.49
N ILE A 4 14.84 0.48 -0.67
CA ILE A 4 13.76 -0.49 -0.59
C ILE A 4 12.76 -0.22 -1.70
N LYS A 5 12.48 -1.24 -2.52
CA LYS A 5 11.54 -1.11 -3.64
C LYS A 5 10.23 -1.86 -3.43
N ASN A 6 10.28 -2.97 -2.71
CA ASN A 6 9.14 -3.87 -2.54
C ASN A 6 8.73 -3.95 -1.08
N VAL A 7 7.49 -3.57 -0.80
CA VAL A 7 6.95 -3.51 0.56
C VAL A 7 5.71 -4.38 0.64
N ALA A 8 5.61 -5.16 1.70
CA ALA A 8 4.40 -5.91 2.04
C ALA A 8 3.68 -5.21 3.17
N VAL A 9 2.37 -5.01 3.02
CA VAL A 9 1.52 -4.45 4.08
C VAL A 9 0.49 -5.50 4.46
N ILE A 10 0.54 -5.94 5.70
CA ILE A 10 -0.38 -6.95 6.23
C ILE A 10 -1.44 -6.24 7.07
N GLY A 11 -2.67 -6.29 6.59
CA GLY A 11 -3.79 -5.58 7.21
C GLY A 11 -4.08 -4.28 6.50
N THR A 12 -5.37 -4.05 6.23
CA THR A 12 -5.83 -2.90 5.46
C THR A 12 -6.81 -2.03 6.25
N GLY A 13 -6.61 -1.94 7.57
CA GLY A 13 -7.29 -0.95 8.40
C GLY A 13 -6.73 0.45 8.16
N VAL A 14 -7.16 1.40 8.97
CA VAL A 14 -6.77 2.81 8.79
C VAL A 14 -5.25 2.99 8.74
N ILE A 15 -4.52 2.34 9.65
CA ILE A 15 -3.06 2.47 9.71
C ILE A 15 -2.41 1.81 8.49
N GLY A 16 -2.87 0.62 8.11
CA GLY A 16 -2.34 -0.10 6.94
C GLY A 16 -2.54 0.69 5.66
N ILE A 17 -3.73 1.27 5.46
CA ILE A 17 -4.01 2.10 4.29
C ILE A 17 -3.07 3.31 4.26
N GLY A 18 -2.82 3.93 5.41
CA GLY A 18 -1.89 5.05 5.50
C GLY A 18 -0.49 4.68 5.04
N TRP A 19 0.00 3.51 5.42
CA TRP A 19 1.30 3.03 4.98
C TRP A 19 1.33 2.72 3.48
N ILE A 20 0.24 2.12 2.95
CA ILE A 20 0.12 1.85 1.51
C ILE A 20 0.25 3.15 0.73
N ILE A 21 -0.50 4.17 1.11
CA ILE A 21 -0.48 5.48 0.43
C ILE A 21 0.91 6.09 0.49
N ARG A 22 1.54 6.08 1.66
CA ARG A 22 2.88 6.65 1.84
C ARG A 22 3.91 5.93 0.97
N CYS A 23 3.88 4.61 0.94
CA CYS A 23 4.81 3.82 0.13
C CYS A 23 4.60 4.08 -1.37
N LEU A 24 3.34 4.13 -1.82
CA LEU A 24 3.04 4.44 -3.22
C LEU A 24 3.50 5.84 -3.59
N ALA A 25 3.35 6.80 -2.67
CA ALA A 25 3.80 8.17 -2.90
C ALA A 25 5.31 8.25 -3.11
N HIS A 26 6.07 7.35 -2.50
CA HIS A 26 7.51 7.27 -2.66
C HIS A 26 7.94 6.33 -3.80
N GLY A 27 7.02 5.92 -4.64
CA GLY A 27 7.33 5.08 -5.80
C GLY A 27 7.62 3.62 -5.49
N LYS A 28 7.26 3.16 -4.30
CA LYS A 28 7.47 1.76 -3.91
C LYS A 28 6.41 0.86 -4.52
N LYS A 29 6.76 -0.41 -4.73
CA LYS A 29 5.79 -1.44 -5.09
C LYS A 29 5.23 -2.02 -3.79
N VAL A 30 3.91 -2.10 -3.69
CA VAL A 30 3.23 -2.52 -2.46
C VAL A 30 2.37 -3.74 -2.74
N LYS A 31 2.57 -4.77 -1.95
CA LYS A 31 1.70 -5.94 -1.90
C LYS A 31 0.89 -5.87 -0.62
N ALA A 32 -0.42 -5.77 -0.75
CA ALA A 32 -1.32 -5.70 0.39
C ALA A 32 -1.99 -7.04 0.61
N TYR A 33 -2.02 -7.48 1.86
CA TYR A 33 -2.69 -8.71 2.28
C TYR A 33 -3.90 -8.39 3.12
N ASP A 34 -5.05 -8.93 2.70
CA ASP A 34 -6.26 -8.91 3.51
C ASP A 34 -7.18 -10.04 3.04
N LEU A 35 -7.78 -10.74 3.99
CA LEU A 35 -8.69 -11.84 3.71
C LEU A 35 -10.03 -11.39 3.16
N LYS A 36 -10.40 -10.12 3.40
CA LYS A 36 -11.70 -9.59 3.01
C LYS A 36 -11.64 -8.96 1.63
N THR A 37 -12.44 -9.46 0.70
CA THR A 37 -12.51 -8.89 -0.65
C THR A 37 -12.98 -7.42 -0.65
N LYS A 38 -13.81 -7.04 0.32
CA LYS A 38 -14.27 -5.66 0.45
C LYS A 38 -13.15 -4.67 0.76
N SER A 39 -12.05 -5.14 1.34
CA SER A 39 -10.93 -4.29 1.70
C SER A 39 -10.25 -3.65 0.49
N ARG A 40 -10.23 -4.36 -0.64
CA ARG A 40 -9.64 -3.81 -1.88
C ARG A 40 -10.34 -2.53 -2.31
N SER A 41 -11.68 -2.56 -2.40
CA SER A 41 -12.47 -1.38 -2.76
C SER A 41 -12.27 -0.24 -1.77
N LYS A 42 -12.22 -0.56 -0.49
CA LYS A 42 -12.00 0.43 0.56
C LYS A 42 -10.65 1.11 0.43
N VAL A 43 -9.60 0.34 0.19
CA VAL A 43 -8.25 0.87 0.01
C VAL A 43 -8.19 1.79 -1.20
N LEU A 44 -8.70 1.35 -2.34
CA LEU A 44 -8.70 2.14 -3.58
C LEU A 44 -9.49 3.43 -3.42
N LYS A 45 -10.62 3.38 -2.73
CA LYS A 45 -11.44 4.55 -2.46
C LYS A 45 -10.71 5.57 -1.59
N GLU A 46 -10.01 5.11 -0.55
CA GLU A 46 -9.23 5.99 0.32
C GLU A 46 -8.05 6.61 -0.41
N ILE A 47 -7.37 5.85 -1.26
CA ILE A 47 -6.28 6.39 -2.07
C ILE A 47 -6.79 7.52 -2.96
N LYS A 48 -7.92 7.29 -3.63
CA LYS A 48 -8.52 8.30 -4.52
C LYS A 48 -8.92 9.55 -3.72
N ARG A 49 -9.56 9.35 -2.56
CA ARG A 49 -10.03 10.46 -1.73
C ARG A 49 -8.88 11.34 -1.23
N SER A 50 -7.78 10.71 -0.82
CA SER A 50 -6.65 11.43 -0.23
C SER A 50 -5.56 11.81 -1.23
N SER A 51 -5.72 11.45 -2.51
CA SER A 51 -4.67 11.62 -3.51
C SER A 51 -4.19 13.07 -3.66
N GLN A 52 -5.09 14.04 -3.62
CA GLN A 52 -4.71 15.44 -3.74
C GLN A 52 -3.81 15.90 -2.59
N TYR A 53 -4.15 15.50 -1.37
CA TYR A 53 -3.36 15.84 -0.19
C TYR A 53 -2.00 15.17 -0.22
N VAL A 54 -1.97 13.90 -0.62
CA VAL A 54 -0.75 13.12 -0.69
C VAL A 54 0.20 13.70 -1.74
N LYS A 55 -0.31 14.02 -2.92
CA LYS A 55 0.49 14.64 -3.98
C LYS A 55 1.12 15.94 -3.52
N LYS A 56 0.33 16.77 -2.85
CA LYS A 56 0.80 18.06 -2.34
C LYS A 56 1.84 17.86 -1.23
N MET A 57 1.58 16.96 -0.29
CA MET A 57 2.44 16.71 0.86
C MET A 57 3.81 16.17 0.44
N PHE A 58 3.85 15.24 -0.51
CA PHE A 58 5.09 14.60 -0.96
C PHE A 58 5.65 15.22 -2.24
N ARG A 59 5.04 16.27 -2.75
CA ARG A 59 5.48 16.98 -3.97
C ARG A 59 5.60 16.05 -5.17
N ILE A 60 4.63 15.16 -5.34
CA ILE A 60 4.59 14.22 -6.45
C ILE A 60 3.43 14.57 -7.38
N LYS A 61 3.59 14.21 -8.66
CA LYS A 61 2.56 14.50 -9.67
C LYS A 61 1.47 13.45 -9.73
N LYS A 62 1.79 12.20 -9.41
CA LYS A 62 0.86 11.09 -9.58
C LYS A 62 1.21 9.92 -8.66
N ILE A 63 0.18 9.28 -8.11
CA ILE A 63 0.31 7.99 -7.42
C ILE A 63 0.04 6.91 -8.46
N ASN A 64 1.00 6.02 -8.68
CA ASN A 64 0.87 4.96 -9.67
C ASN A 64 0.24 3.72 -9.04
N LEU A 65 -1.05 3.52 -9.30
CA LEU A 65 -1.80 2.38 -8.78
C LEU A 65 -1.33 1.04 -9.35
N LYS A 66 -0.57 1.03 -10.44
CA LYS A 66 0.04 -0.20 -10.96
C LYS A 66 1.06 -0.78 -10.00
N ASN A 67 1.57 0.03 -9.08
CA ASN A 67 2.51 -0.43 -8.06
C ASN A 67 1.83 -1.09 -6.87
N LEU A 68 0.50 -1.13 -6.83
CA LEU A 68 -0.26 -1.76 -5.76
C LEU A 68 -0.90 -3.06 -6.25
N SER A 69 -0.71 -4.13 -5.51
CA SER A 69 -1.37 -5.41 -5.76
C SER A 69 -1.94 -5.97 -4.46
N PHE A 70 -3.01 -6.74 -4.59
CA PHE A 70 -3.68 -7.37 -3.46
C PHE A 70 -3.51 -8.88 -3.55
N HIS A 71 -3.25 -9.51 -2.41
CA HIS A 71 -2.97 -10.93 -2.34
C HIS A 71 -3.76 -11.58 -1.22
N LYS A 72 -4.16 -12.83 -1.43
CA LYS A 72 -4.98 -13.58 -0.47
C LYS A 72 -4.15 -14.50 0.43
N THR A 73 -2.87 -14.67 0.15
CA THR A 73 -1.99 -15.52 0.96
C THR A 73 -0.80 -14.72 1.47
N LEU A 74 -0.35 -15.07 2.67
CA LEU A 74 0.85 -14.46 3.23
C LEU A 74 2.09 -14.81 2.39
N LYS A 75 2.13 -16.03 1.85
CA LYS A 75 3.23 -16.47 1.01
C LYS A 75 3.44 -15.52 -0.17
N ASP A 76 2.36 -15.18 -0.86
CA ASP A 76 2.44 -14.28 -2.02
C ASP A 76 2.88 -12.87 -1.62
N VAL A 77 2.34 -12.38 -0.51
CA VAL A 77 2.65 -11.03 -0.03
C VAL A 77 4.11 -10.92 0.42
N LEU A 78 4.62 -11.95 1.10
CA LEU A 78 5.97 -11.92 1.64
C LEU A 78 7.03 -12.23 0.59
N SER A 79 6.64 -12.84 -0.53
CA SER A 79 7.58 -13.19 -1.60
C SER A 79 8.21 -11.91 -2.19
N ASN A 80 9.53 -11.86 -2.23
CA ASN A 80 10.30 -10.74 -2.77
C ASN A 80 10.04 -9.39 -2.09
N SER A 81 9.46 -9.40 -0.88
CA SER A 81 9.27 -8.16 -0.13
C SER A 81 10.48 -7.89 0.74
N GLU A 82 11.00 -6.68 0.60
CA GLU A 82 12.19 -6.25 1.33
C GLU A 82 11.86 -5.65 2.70
N PHE A 83 10.64 -5.14 2.84
CA PHE A 83 10.16 -4.54 4.07
C PHE A 83 8.73 -4.98 4.32
N ILE A 84 8.42 -5.36 5.55
CA ILE A 84 7.10 -5.88 5.91
C ILE A 84 6.51 -5.00 7.00
N ILE A 85 5.34 -4.46 6.73
CA ILE A 85 4.60 -3.64 7.70
C ILE A 85 3.38 -4.43 8.14
N GLU A 86 3.34 -4.81 9.41
CA GLU A 86 2.24 -5.58 9.96
C GLU A 86 1.32 -4.67 10.76
N CYS A 87 0.08 -4.51 10.28
CA CYS A 87 -0.93 -3.65 10.88
C CYS A 87 -2.22 -4.41 11.20
N ALA A 88 -2.18 -5.73 11.18
CA ALA A 88 -3.34 -6.53 11.54
C ALA A 88 -3.65 -6.38 13.03
N PRO A 89 -4.95 -6.36 13.40
CA PRO A 89 -5.33 -6.28 14.81
C PRO A 89 -4.95 -7.53 15.59
#